data_001795069db60ad0cbbd5a6f7b562087
#
_entry.id   001795069db60ad0cbbd5a6f7b562087
#
_cell.length_a   1.000
_cell.length_b   1.000
_cell.length_c   1.000
_cell.angle_alpha   90.00
_cell.angle_beta   90.00
_cell.angle_gamma   90.00
#
_symmetry.space_group_name_H-M   'P 1'
#
loop_
_entity.id
_entity.type
_entity.pdbx_description
1 polymer ?
#
loop_
_entity_poly.entity_id
_entity_poly.type
_entity_poly.pdbx_seq_one_letter_code
_entity_poly.pdbx_strand_id
1 'polypeptide(L)'
;MRIGQVIGKVVLNRVHPSLIGAQFKVVLPLRFDDLATPDPTEAATDENADATPDAAVNRLLNSEMPRKWGNDLVVYDSCSAAIGEWHAFSEGAEAAAAFGPDKKAPVDAFAGAIIDSVAIDPNVVAELRAKKK
;
A
#
# COMPACT_ATOMS: atom_id res chain seq x y z
N MET A 1 7.81 -7.93 4.92
CA MET A 1 6.55 -7.18 4.87
C MET A 1 6.82 -5.78 4.36
N ARG A 2 5.96 -5.28 3.50
CA ARG A 2 6.04 -3.91 2.91
C ARG A 2 4.75 -3.18 3.20
N ILE A 3 4.78 -1.86 3.06
CA ILE A 3 3.60 -1.01 3.14
C ILE A 3 3.24 -0.55 1.73
N GLY A 4 1.96 -0.52 1.43
CA GLY A 4 1.46 0.02 0.17
C GLY A 4 0.05 0.57 0.30
N GLN A 5 -0.31 1.44 -0.61
CA GLN A 5 -1.64 2.03 -0.65
C GLN A 5 -2.53 1.29 -1.63
N VAL A 6 -3.74 1.00 -1.22
CA VAL A 6 -4.78 0.43 -2.10
C VAL A 6 -5.26 1.49 -3.06
N ILE A 7 -5.03 1.27 -4.35
CA ILE A 7 -5.40 2.20 -5.42
C ILE A 7 -6.51 1.66 -6.32
N GLY A 8 -6.89 0.39 -6.15
CA GLY A 8 -7.91 -0.21 -6.96
C GLY A 8 -8.35 -1.58 -6.47
N LYS A 9 -9.38 -2.11 -7.12
CA LYS A 9 -9.95 -3.44 -6.87
C LYS A 9 -9.89 -4.27 -8.15
N VAL A 10 -9.49 -5.53 -8.02
CA VAL A 10 -9.54 -6.50 -9.11
C VAL A 10 -10.79 -7.36 -8.96
N VAL A 11 -11.56 -7.46 -10.04
CA VAL A 11 -12.73 -8.34 -10.11
C VAL A 11 -12.41 -9.49 -11.06
N LEU A 12 -12.54 -10.72 -10.56
CA LEU A 12 -12.24 -11.93 -11.33
C LEU A 12 -13.52 -12.49 -11.95
N ASN A 13 -13.44 -12.89 -13.23
CA ASN A 13 -14.54 -13.58 -13.92
C ASN A 13 -14.49 -15.09 -13.66
N ARG A 14 -13.30 -15.68 -13.84
CA ARG A 14 -13.04 -17.10 -13.54
C ARG A 14 -11.85 -17.20 -12.60
N VAL A 15 -11.93 -18.12 -11.67
CA VAL A 15 -10.94 -18.24 -10.60
C VAL A 15 -10.62 -19.71 -10.33
N HIS A 16 -9.38 -19.99 -9.97
CA HIS A 16 -8.97 -21.30 -9.50
C HIS A 16 -9.72 -21.64 -8.19
N PRO A 17 -10.12 -22.91 -7.94
CA PRO A 17 -10.87 -23.29 -6.74
C PRO A 17 -10.25 -22.83 -5.42
N SER A 18 -8.92 -22.76 -5.33
CA SER A 18 -8.23 -22.26 -4.13
C SER A 18 -8.42 -20.77 -3.86
N LEU A 19 -8.92 -20.00 -4.84
CA LEU A 19 -9.15 -18.56 -4.74
C LEU A 19 -10.63 -18.18 -4.68
N ILE A 20 -11.52 -19.16 -4.53
CA ILE A 20 -12.96 -18.87 -4.38
C ILE A 20 -13.17 -18.06 -3.12
N GLY A 21 -13.88 -16.93 -3.25
CA GLY A 21 -14.12 -15.99 -2.17
C GLY A 21 -12.98 -14.99 -1.92
N ALA A 22 -11.88 -15.09 -2.68
CA ALA A 22 -10.77 -14.17 -2.59
C ALA A 22 -11.14 -12.76 -3.02
N GLN A 23 -10.59 -11.78 -2.34
CA GLN A 23 -10.58 -10.39 -2.76
C GLN A 23 -9.19 -10.00 -3.19
N PHE A 24 -9.11 -9.24 -4.28
CA PHE A 24 -7.83 -8.73 -4.78
C PHE A 24 -7.87 -7.21 -4.91
N LYS A 25 -6.79 -6.58 -4.51
CA LYS A 25 -6.58 -5.13 -4.61
C LYS A 25 -5.37 -4.83 -5.47
N VAL A 26 -5.44 -3.72 -6.19
CA VAL A 26 -4.25 -3.12 -6.78
C VAL A 26 -3.61 -2.24 -5.72
N VAL A 27 -2.36 -2.52 -5.40
CA VAL A 27 -1.62 -1.83 -4.33
C VAL A 27 -0.37 -1.18 -4.90
N LEU A 28 -0.18 0.07 -4.58
CA LEU A 28 1.04 0.82 -4.87
C LEU A 28 1.98 0.72 -3.67
N PRO A 29 3.12 0.04 -3.78
CA PRO A 29 4.10 -0.02 -2.71
C PRO A 29 4.66 1.35 -2.38
N LEU A 30 4.69 1.69 -1.10
CA LEU A 30 5.28 2.92 -0.59
C LEU A 30 6.77 2.73 -0.29
N ARG A 31 7.56 3.74 -0.58
CA ARG A 31 8.98 3.82 -0.24
C ARG A 31 9.15 4.56 1.09
N PHE A 32 10.34 4.48 1.64
CA PHE A 32 10.69 5.24 2.83
C PHE A 32 10.46 6.76 2.64
N ASP A 33 10.82 7.29 1.48
CA ASP A 33 10.63 8.72 1.18
C ASP A 33 9.14 9.12 1.12
N ASP A 34 8.26 8.21 0.71
CA ASP A 34 6.80 8.42 0.70
C ASP A 34 6.23 8.43 2.13
N LEU A 35 6.80 7.61 3.02
CA LEU A 35 6.39 7.49 4.42
C LEU A 35 6.97 8.61 5.30
N ALA A 36 8.12 9.15 4.91
CA ALA A 36 8.87 10.16 5.64
C ALA A 36 8.55 11.60 5.20
N THR A 37 7.48 11.81 4.44
CA THR A 37 6.99 13.16 4.12
C THR A 37 6.52 13.84 5.40
N PRO A 38 6.79 15.14 5.57
CA PRO A 38 6.36 15.88 6.74
C PRO A 38 4.84 15.80 6.91
N ASP A 39 4.44 15.82 8.17
CA ASP A 39 3.07 15.83 8.68
C ASP A 39 2.13 16.63 7.75
N PRO A 40 0.97 16.09 7.39
CA PRO A 40 -0.05 16.82 6.62
C PRO A 40 -0.43 18.19 7.20
N THR A 41 -0.08 18.47 8.46
CA THR A 41 -0.26 19.78 9.09
C THR A 41 0.62 20.88 8.47
N GLU A 42 1.78 20.56 7.89
CA GLU A 42 2.60 21.58 7.19
C GLU A 42 2.15 21.84 5.74
N ALA A 43 1.37 20.92 5.16
CA ALA A 43 0.78 21.08 3.83
C ALA A 43 -0.61 21.77 3.85
N ALA A 44 -1.16 22.02 5.02
CA ALA A 44 -2.50 22.59 5.20
C ALA A 44 -2.51 24.13 5.25
N THR A 45 -1.79 24.77 4.33
CA THR A 45 -2.02 26.20 4.05
C THR A 45 -2.98 26.41 2.86
N ASP A 46 -3.51 25.36 2.28
CA ASP A 46 -4.61 25.43 1.33
C ASP A 46 -5.94 25.22 2.06
N GLU A 47 -6.63 26.32 2.35
CA GLU A 47 -7.93 26.40 3.05
C GLU A 47 -9.10 25.70 2.32
N ASN A 48 -8.83 24.95 1.24
CA ASN A 48 -9.81 24.20 0.43
C ASN A 48 -9.53 22.71 0.28
N ALA A 49 -8.75 22.11 1.16
CA ALA A 49 -8.51 20.67 1.11
C ALA A 49 -9.69 19.91 1.70
N ASP A 50 -10.62 19.52 0.84
CA ASP A 50 -11.66 18.54 1.15
C ASP A 50 -11.00 17.26 1.67
N ALA A 51 -11.28 16.90 2.93
CA ALA A 51 -10.67 15.77 3.64
C ALA A 51 -11.29 14.42 3.24
N THR A 52 -11.69 14.27 1.99
CA THR A 52 -12.21 13.01 1.47
C THR A 52 -11.05 12.04 1.17
N PRO A 53 -11.26 10.73 1.34
CA PRO A 53 -10.30 9.70 0.95
C PRO A 53 -9.82 9.87 -0.50
N ASP A 54 -10.71 10.32 -1.39
CA ASP A 54 -10.40 10.60 -2.80
C ASP A 54 -9.38 11.74 -2.97
N ALA A 55 -9.40 12.75 -2.10
CA ALA A 55 -8.45 13.85 -2.14
C ALA A 55 -7.01 13.38 -1.78
N ALA A 56 -6.89 12.47 -0.82
CA ALA A 56 -5.59 11.86 -0.47
C ALA A 56 -5.06 11.00 -1.61
N VAL A 57 -5.91 10.21 -2.25
CA VAL A 57 -5.57 9.41 -3.44
C VAL A 57 -5.16 10.33 -4.60
N ASN A 58 -5.93 11.39 -4.87
CA ASN A 58 -5.61 12.35 -5.92
C ASN A 58 -4.31 13.11 -5.63
N ARG A 59 -4.02 13.43 -4.37
CA ARG A 59 -2.76 14.08 -3.97
C ARG A 59 -1.56 13.16 -4.22
N LEU A 60 -1.69 11.87 -3.91
CA LEU A 60 -0.67 10.85 -4.20
C LEU A 60 -0.54 10.57 -5.71
N LEU A 61 -1.64 10.60 -6.45
CA LEU A 61 -1.63 10.42 -7.91
C LEU A 61 -1.08 11.64 -8.64
N ASN A 62 -1.27 12.85 -8.12
CA ASN A 62 -0.84 14.11 -8.72
C ASN A 62 0.50 14.63 -8.17
N SER A 63 1.09 13.98 -7.16
CA SER A 63 2.44 14.32 -6.72
C SER A 63 3.42 14.10 -7.88
N GLU A 64 4.24 15.11 -8.17
CA GLU A 64 5.25 15.10 -9.25
C GLU A 64 6.40 14.10 -9.05
N MET A 65 6.25 13.16 -8.10
CA MET A 65 7.20 12.08 -7.96
C MET A 65 7.16 11.20 -9.20
N PRO A 66 8.30 10.93 -9.84
CA PRO A 66 8.36 10.04 -11.00
C PRO A 66 8.02 8.62 -10.52
N ARG A 67 6.74 8.34 -10.45
CA ARG A 67 6.26 6.98 -10.20
C ARG A 67 6.61 6.17 -11.42
N LYS A 68 7.54 5.26 -11.27
CA LYS A 68 7.74 4.24 -12.28
C LYS A 68 6.48 3.39 -12.28
N TRP A 69 5.62 3.62 -13.25
CA TRP A 69 4.56 2.71 -13.62
C TRP A 69 5.18 1.31 -13.74
N GLY A 70 4.57 0.32 -13.08
CA GLY A 70 5.08 -1.06 -13.08
C GLY A 70 5.60 -1.56 -11.74
N ASN A 71 5.46 -0.78 -10.66
CA ASN A 71 5.70 -1.27 -9.30
C ASN A 71 4.41 -1.62 -8.54
N ASP A 72 3.25 -1.40 -9.15
CA ASP A 72 1.96 -1.80 -8.62
C ASP A 72 1.80 -3.31 -8.64
N LEU A 73 1.18 -3.85 -7.61
CA LEU A 73 0.94 -5.27 -7.44
C LEU A 73 -0.53 -5.58 -7.27
N VAL A 74 -0.90 -6.79 -7.69
CA VAL A 74 -2.17 -7.39 -7.31
C VAL A 74 -1.96 -8.19 -6.02
N VAL A 75 -2.61 -7.77 -4.95
CA VAL A 75 -2.45 -8.33 -3.61
C VAL A 75 -3.73 -9.06 -3.20
N TYR A 76 -3.59 -10.28 -2.67
CA TYR A 76 -4.70 -10.96 -2.00
C TYR A 76 -5.03 -10.21 -0.72
N ASP A 77 -6.27 -9.76 -0.60
CA ASP A 77 -6.73 -8.95 0.53
C ASP A 77 -7.51 -9.82 1.52
N SER A 78 -6.94 -10.09 2.68
CA SER A 78 -7.60 -10.81 3.77
C SER A 78 -8.32 -9.88 4.75
N CYS A 79 -8.14 -8.57 4.62
CA CYS A 79 -8.59 -7.57 5.59
C CYS A 79 -9.76 -6.73 5.11
N SER A 80 -10.16 -6.87 3.83
CA SER A 80 -11.24 -6.08 3.19
C SER A 80 -10.97 -4.57 3.16
N ALA A 81 -9.73 -4.19 2.87
CA ALA A 81 -9.35 -2.78 2.82
C ALA A 81 -10.09 -2.01 1.73
N ALA A 82 -10.42 -0.76 2.03
CA ALA A 82 -10.97 0.19 1.09
C ALA A 82 -9.89 0.82 0.19
N ILE A 83 -10.31 1.41 -0.93
CA ILE A 83 -9.42 2.24 -1.75
C ILE A 83 -8.96 3.45 -0.92
N GLY A 84 -7.66 3.74 -0.96
CA GLY A 84 -7.03 4.80 -0.17
C GLY A 84 -6.38 4.31 1.12
N GLU A 85 -6.80 3.18 1.67
CA GLU A 85 -6.19 2.60 2.88
C GLU A 85 -4.80 2.02 2.62
N TRP A 86 -4.02 1.91 3.68
CA TRP A 86 -2.68 1.34 3.63
C TRP A 86 -2.68 -0.10 4.08
N HIS A 87 -2.04 -0.93 3.28
CA HIS A 87 -1.81 -2.34 3.57
C HIS A 87 -0.40 -2.61 4.09
N ALA A 88 -0.29 -3.53 5.06
CA ALA A 88 0.93 -4.27 5.30
C ALA A 88 0.83 -5.62 4.56
N PHE A 89 1.72 -5.86 3.62
CA PHE A 89 1.70 -7.06 2.79
C PHE A 89 3.07 -7.72 2.67
N SER A 90 3.07 -9.02 2.46
CA SER A 90 4.25 -9.83 2.11
C SER A 90 4.20 -10.25 0.65
N GLU A 91 5.37 -10.53 0.09
CA GLU A 91 5.54 -10.93 -1.31
C GLU A 91 6.28 -12.27 -1.40
N GLY A 92 6.13 -12.95 -2.52
CA GLY A 92 6.82 -14.20 -2.80
C GLY A 92 6.32 -15.38 -1.96
N ALA A 93 7.22 -16.24 -1.53
CA ALA A 93 6.89 -17.46 -0.81
C ALA A 93 6.15 -17.21 0.51
N GLU A 94 6.43 -16.11 1.19
CA GLU A 94 5.77 -15.72 2.44
C GLU A 94 4.29 -15.39 2.23
N ALA A 95 3.92 -14.87 1.07
CA ALA A 95 2.51 -14.62 0.73
C ALA A 95 1.72 -15.92 0.64
N ALA A 96 2.29 -16.95 0.02
CA ALA A 96 1.67 -18.27 -0.10
C ALA A 96 1.59 -19.00 1.25
N ALA A 97 2.52 -18.75 2.17
CA ALA A 97 2.54 -19.39 3.49
C ALA A 97 1.32 -19.06 4.35
N ALA A 98 0.65 -17.94 4.11
CA ALA A 98 -0.55 -17.54 4.82
C ALA A 98 -1.73 -18.53 4.64
N PHE A 99 -1.73 -19.34 3.58
CA PHE A 99 -2.77 -20.32 3.31
C PHE A 99 -2.56 -21.68 4.02
N GLY A 100 -1.45 -21.83 4.72
CA GLY A 100 -1.08 -23.07 5.44
C GLY A 100 -0.53 -24.16 4.51
N PRO A 101 -0.07 -25.28 5.08
CA PRO A 101 0.63 -26.32 4.33
C PRO A 101 -0.26 -27.06 3.32
N ASP A 102 -1.56 -27.12 3.58
CA ASP A 102 -2.52 -27.90 2.78
C ASP A 102 -3.22 -27.07 1.69
N LYS A 103 -3.11 -25.74 1.73
CA LYS A 103 -3.71 -24.84 0.75
C LYS A 103 -2.64 -24.08 0.00
N LYS A 104 -2.27 -24.57 -1.16
CA LYS A 104 -1.42 -23.82 -2.08
C LYS A 104 -2.31 -22.89 -2.91
N ALA A 105 -2.19 -21.57 -2.70
CA ALA A 105 -2.82 -20.57 -3.53
C ALA A 105 -1.78 -19.91 -4.44
N PRO A 106 -2.10 -19.69 -5.72
CA PRO A 106 -1.20 -19.05 -6.68
C PRO A 106 -1.24 -17.53 -6.49
N VAL A 107 -0.67 -17.03 -5.38
CA VAL A 107 -0.60 -15.61 -5.06
C VAL A 107 0.83 -15.23 -4.74
N ASP A 108 1.28 -14.09 -5.29
CA ASP A 108 2.61 -13.55 -5.07
C ASP A 108 2.62 -12.45 -4.01
N ALA A 109 1.48 -11.95 -3.62
CA ALA A 109 1.36 -10.95 -2.57
C ALA A 109 0.10 -11.17 -1.72
N PHE A 110 0.26 -11.04 -0.39
CA PHE A 110 -0.79 -11.26 0.60
C PHE A 110 -0.78 -10.12 1.62
N ALA A 111 -1.92 -9.43 1.77
CA ALA A 111 -2.11 -8.41 2.78
C ALA A 111 -2.60 -9.02 4.08
N GLY A 112 -1.84 -8.84 5.15
CA GLY A 112 -2.13 -9.35 6.49
C GLY A 112 -2.66 -8.31 7.47
N ALA A 113 -2.63 -7.02 7.11
CA ALA A 113 -3.12 -5.95 7.97
C ALA A 113 -3.48 -4.69 7.17
N ILE A 114 -4.43 -3.92 7.71
CA ILE A 114 -4.67 -2.52 7.37
C ILE A 114 -3.87 -1.68 8.38
N ILE A 115 -3.20 -0.64 7.90
CA ILE A 115 -2.40 0.25 8.72
C ILE A 115 -3.17 1.56 8.91
N ASP A 116 -3.35 1.94 10.15
CA ASP A 116 -4.01 3.19 10.52
C ASP A 116 -3.03 4.37 10.48
N SER A 117 -1.83 4.19 11.03
CA SER A 117 -0.81 5.24 11.05
C SER A 117 0.60 4.67 11.04
N VAL A 118 1.55 5.48 10.55
CA VAL A 118 2.99 5.18 10.58
C VAL A 118 3.70 6.38 11.19
N ALA A 119 4.38 6.17 12.31
CA ALA A 119 5.21 7.20 12.95
C ALA A 119 6.69 6.96 12.63
N ILE A 120 7.33 7.95 12.04
CA ILE A 120 8.77 7.92 11.73
C ILE A 120 9.43 9.11 12.43
N ASP A 121 10.55 8.86 13.13
CA ASP A 121 11.29 9.91 13.82
C ASP A 121 11.95 10.86 12.79
N PRO A 122 11.59 12.16 12.79
CA PRO A 122 12.12 13.12 11.84
C PRO A 122 13.64 13.33 11.97
N ASN A 123 14.21 13.15 13.15
CA ASN A 123 15.67 13.29 13.36
C ASN A 123 16.40 12.16 12.65
N VAL A 124 15.91 10.93 12.76
CA VAL A 124 16.48 9.77 12.05
C VAL A 124 16.38 9.96 10.54
N VAL A 125 15.27 10.49 10.06
CA VAL A 125 15.09 10.80 8.62
C VAL A 125 16.13 11.81 8.15
N ALA A 126 16.33 12.89 8.91
CA ALA A 126 17.33 13.92 8.58
C ALA A 126 18.76 13.35 8.52
N GLU A 127 19.14 12.51 9.49
CA GLU A 127 20.43 11.84 9.50
C GLU A 127 20.64 10.92 8.28
N LEU A 128 19.64 10.11 7.94
CA LEU A 128 19.71 9.20 6.80
C LEU A 128 19.81 9.95 5.47
N ARG A 129 19.12 11.08 5.33
CA ARG A 129 19.22 11.95 4.14
C ARG A 129 20.60 12.62 4.04
N ALA A 130 21.18 13.03 5.17
CA ALA A 130 22.53 13.62 5.20
C ALA A 130 23.62 12.61 4.78
N LYS A 131 23.49 11.34 5.14
CA LYS A 131 24.43 10.27 4.77
C LYS A 131 24.32 9.82 3.31
N LYS A 132 23.29 10.21 2.59
CA LYS A 132 23.04 9.82 1.19
C LYS A 132 23.65 10.80 0.18
N LYS A 133 24.22 11.91 0.64
CA LYS A 133 25.02 12.88 -0.13
C LYS A 133 26.52 12.53 -0.07
#